data_6809bbdf0e70ce23e7877eaf98b188e3
#
_entry.id   6809bbdf0e70ce23e7877eaf98b188e3
#
_cell.length_a   1.000
_cell.length_b   1.000
_cell.length_c   1.000
_cell.angle_alpha   90.00
_cell.angle_beta   90.00
_cell.angle_gamma   90.00
#
_symmetry.space_group_name_H-M   'P 1'
#
loop_
_entity.id
_entity.type
_entity.pdbx_description
1 polymer ?
#
loop_
_entity_poly.entity_id
_entity_poly.type
_entity_poly.pdbx_seq_one_letter_code
_entity_poly.pdbx_strand_id
1 'polypeptide(L)'
;FHRAFDCTDNQDSAAEKLIMLGTDRILTSGGAANVWDGRKQLKHLQNQYGKDIAILAGSGVNDTNVRALIEYTGIMQVHSSCGAWKCDVTASGKEVDFSYDEAMKNGYQCADAGKVRKLAEEVSGV
;
A
#
# COMPACT_ATOMS: atom_id res chain seq x y z
N PHE A 1 -8.37 6.96 6.59
CA PHE A 1 -7.81 8.07 5.78
C PHE A 1 -6.81 7.53 4.77
N HIS A 2 -6.68 8.18 3.62
CA HIS A 2 -5.85 7.70 2.51
C HIS A 2 -4.44 8.33 2.49
N ARG A 3 -3.64 8.00 1.45
CA ARG A 3 -2.25 8.41 1.29
C ARG A 3 -2.00 9.92 1.13
N ALA A 4 -3.01 10.79 1.12
CA ALA A 4 -2.77 12.22 1.31
C ALA A 4 -2.06 12.52 2.65
N PHE A 5 -2.14 11.60 3.61
CA PHE A 5 -1.35 11.60 4.84
C PHE A 5 0.16 11.67 4.58
N ASP A 6 0.64 10.97 3.55
CA ASP A 6 2.06 10.95 3.18
C ASP A 6 2.59 12.29 2.66
N CYS A 7 1.69 13.23 2.29
CA CYS A 7 2.03 14.57 1.80
C CYS A 7 2.00 15.64 2.90
N THR A 8 1.77 15.27 4.14
CA THR A 8 1.76 16.23 5.26
C THR A 8 3.18 16.58 5.71
N ASP A 9 3.40 17.83 6.08
CA ASP A 9 4.70 18.29 6.58
C ASP A 9 5.07 17.67 7.94
N ASN A 10 4.06 17.34 8.75
CA ASN A 10 4.23 16.72 10.06
C ASN A 10 3.21 15.60 10.25
N GLN A 11 3.68 14.36 10.09
CA GLN A 11 2.82 13.18 10.18
C GLN A 11 2.34 12.90 11.61
N ASP A 12 3.09 13.26 12.63
CA ASP A 12 2.66 13.10 14.02
C ASP A 12 1.46 14.00 14.33
N SER A 13 1.54 15.27 13.99
CA SER A 13 0.41 16.20 14.15
C SER A 13 -0.80 15.80 13.30
N ALA A 14 -0.57 15.23 12.11
CA ALA A 14 -1.65 14.73 11.26
C ALA A 14 -2.33 13.49 11.87
N ALA A 15 -1.54 12.55 12.44
CA ALA A 15 -2.07 11.37 13.12
C ALA A 15 -2.92 11.75 14.35
N GLU A 16 -2.43 12.66 15.18
CA GLU A 16 -3.18 13.17 16.34
C GLU A 16 -4.53 13.77 15.93
N LYS A 17 -4.55 14.59 14.89
CA LYS A 17 -5.80 15.18 14.36
C LYS A 17 -6.77 14.12 13.85
N LEU A 18 -6.28 13.09 13.15
CA LEU A 18 -7.12 12.00 12.64
C LEU A 18 -7.70 11.16 13.78
N ILE A 19 -6.94 10.92 14.84
CA ILE A 19 -7.42 10.27 16.07
C ILE A 19 -8.54 11.11 16.71
N MET A 20 -8.33 12.41 16.89
CA MET A 20 -9.34 13.32 17.44
C MET A 20 -10.63 13.37 16.60
N LEU A 21 -10.53 13.16 15.29
CA LEU A 21 -11.67 13.09 14.36
C LEU A 21 -12.34 11.71 14.34
N GLY A 22 -11.88 10.74 15.12
CA GLY A 22 -12.43 9.39 15.19
C GLY A 22 -12.16 8.55 13.94
N THR A 23 -11.03 8.78 13.24
CA THR A 23 -10.63 7.98 12.09
C THR A 23 -10.15 6.60 12.53
N ASP A 24 -10.64 5.52 11.93
CA ASP A 24 -10.30 4.15 12.32
C ASP A 24 -8.90 3.73 11.87
N ARG A 25 -8.43 4.21 10.71
CA ARG A 25 -7.14 3.81 10.15
C ARG A 25 -6.53 4.83 9.19
N ILE A 26 -5.20 4.78 9.05
CA ILE A 26 -4.43 5.59 8.12
C ILE A 26 -3.71 4.68 7.13
N LEU A 27 -3.97 4.85 5.82
CA LEU A 27 -3.20 4.23 4.76
C LEU A 27 -1.97 5.10 4.46
N THR A 28 -0.77 4.56 4.67
CA THR A 28 0.47 5.31 4.54
C THR A 28 1.63 4.43 4.06
N SER A 29 2.60 5.04 3.41
CA SER A 29 3.91 4.47 3.10
C SER A 29 5.02 5.03 4.01
N GLY A 30 4.65 5.79 5.07
CA GLY A 30 5.60 6.48 5.93
C GLY A 30 6.21 7.72 5.28
N GLY A 31 5.45 8.41 4.39
CA GLY A 31 5.91 9.62 3.69
C GLY A 31 6.94 9.36 2.59
N ALA A 32 7.23 8.11 2.24
CA ALA A 32 8.15 7.73 1.19
C ALA A 32 7.42 7.22 -0.07
N ALA A 33 8.15 7.02 -1.17
CA ALA A 33 7.59 6.50 -2.40
C ALA A 33 6.97 5.09 -2.23
N ASN A 34 7.56 4.28 -1.36
CA ASN A 34 7.10 2.93 -1.03
C ASN A 34 7.33 2.60 0.45
N VAL A 35 6.68 1.53 0.92
CA VAL A 35 6.73 1.09 2.33
C VAL A 35 8.12 0.70 2.82
N TRP A 36 8.99 0.19 1.93
CA TRP A 36 10.32 -0.25 2.34
C TRP A 36 11.23 0.93 2.68
N ASP A 37 11.16 1.98 1.89
CA ASP A 37 11.89 3.23 2.14
C ASP A 37 11.33 3.96 3.36
N GLY A 38 10.01 3.95 3.54
CA GLY A 38 9.33 4.57 4.68
C GLY A 38 9.24 3.73 5.95
N ARG A 39 9.82 2.51 5.98
CA ARG A 39 9.65 1.56 7.10
C ARG A 39 10.04 2.09 8.47
N LYS A 40 11.02 3.00 8.56
CA LYS A 40 11.41 3.63 9.83
C LYS A 40 10.29 4.51 10.37
N GLN A 41 9.70 5.32 9.51
CA GLN A 41 8.58 6.17 9.88
C GLN A 41 7.31 5.36 10.16
N LEU A 42 7.06 4.29 9.38
CA LEU A 42 5.97 3.35 9.65
C LEU A 42 6.09 2.72 11.05
N LYS A 43 7.31 2.30 11.42
CA LYS A 43 7.59 1.80 12.79
C LYS A 43 7.35 2.86 13.85
N HIS A 44 7.77 4.11 13.61
CA HIS A 44 7.53 5.22 14.52
C HIS A 44 6.02 5.44 14.73
N LEU A 45 5.25 5.56 13.64
CA LEU A 45 3.79 5.75 13.69
C LEU A 45 3.09 4.60 14.42
N GLN A 46 3.49 3.35 14.14
CA GLN A 46 2.93 2.17 14.81
C GLN A 46 3.21 2.19 16.31
N ASN A 47 4.42 2.53 16.73
CA ASN A 47 4.79 2.58 18.14
C ASN A 47 4.09 3.70 18.91
N GLN A 48 3.91 4.87 18.28
CA GLN A 48 3.32 6.04 18.93
C GLN A 48 1.79 6.00 18.92
N TYR A 49 1.19 5.61 17.82
CA TYR A 49 -0.24 5.80 17.58
C TYR A 49 -1.02 4.49 17.32
N GLY A 50 -0.34 3.37 17.14
CA GLY A 50 -0.97 2.10 16.75
C GLY A 50 -1.98 1.53 17.75
N LYS A 51 -2.05 2.07 18.97
CA LYS A 51 -3.08 1.74 19.97
C LYS A 51 -4.37 2.51 19.78
N ASP A 52 -4.28 3.71 19.19
CA ASP A 52 -5.38 4.66 19.06
C ASP A 52 -5.95 4.70 17.64
N ILE A 53 -5.11 4.37 16.63
CA ILE A 53 -5.51 4.34 15.22
C ILE A 53 -4.74 3.23 14.49
N ALA A 54 -5.42 2.47 13.65
CA ALA A 54 -4.77 1.40 12.88
C ALA A 54 -3.87 1.97 11.79
N ILE A 55 -2.61 1.53 11.74
CA ILE A 55 -1.68 1.86 10.66
C ILE A 55 -1.77 0.79 9.59
N LEU A 56 -2.20 1.17 8.39
CA LEU A 56 -2.32 0.32 7.21
C LEU A 56 -1.18 0.64 6.24
N ALA A 57 -0.17 -0.21 6.19
CA ALA A 57 0.98 0.00 5.31
C ALA A 57 0.62 -0.28 3.84
N GLY A 58 0.86 0.68 2.95
CA GLY A 58 0.57 0.54 1.52
C GLY A 58 1.51 1.31 0.62
N SER A 59 1.59 0.92 -0.62
CA SER A 59 2.51 1.29 -1.68
C SER A 59 3.73 0.36 -1.75
N GLY A 60 3.75 -0.51 -2.75
CA GLY A 60 4.85 -1.44 -2.99
C GLY A 60 4.90 -2.65 -2.05
N VAL A 61 3.83 -2.94 -1.30
CA VAL A 61 3.72 -4.19 -0.54
C VAL A 61 3.50 -5.36 -1.49
N ASN A 62 4.28 -6.42 -1.30
CA ASN A 62 4.22 -7.66 -2.08
C ASN A 62 4.68 -8.87 -1.24
N ASP A 63 4.58 -10.06 -1.80
CA ASP A 63 4.96 -11.32 -1.17
C ASP A 63 6.44 -11.41 -0.75
N THR A 64 7.33 -10.68 -1.41
CA THR A 64 8.76 -10.74 -1.11
C THR A 64 9.20 -9.82 0.03
N ASN A 65 8.40 -8.81 0.38
CA ASN A 65 8.78 -7.82 1.38
C ASN A 65 7.84 -7.73 2.60
N VAL A 66 6.64 -8.27 2.52
CA VAL A 66 5.60 -8.09 3.54
C VAL A 66 6.00 -8.66 4.89
N ARG A 67 6.58 -9.87 4.93
CA ARG A 67 7.01 -10.52 6.18
C ARG A 67 8.04 -9.65 6.91
N ALA A 68 9.13 -9.28 6.23
CA ALA A 68 10.17 -8.44 6.82
C ALA A 68 9.65 -7.05 7.23
N LEU A 69 8.68 -6.50 6.48
CA LEU A 69 8.02 -5.24 6.82
C LEU A 69 7.24 -5.36 8.14
N ILE A 70 6.42 -6.39 8.30
CA ILE A 70 5.62 -6.64 9.51
C ILE A 70 6.53 -6.87 10.70
N GLU A 71 7.53 -7.76 10.58
CA GLU A 71 8.50 -8.05 11.65
C GLU A 71 9.27 -6.80 12.09
N TYR A 72 9.65 -5.94 11.15
CA TYR A 72 10.38 -4.72 11.46
C TYR A 72 9.51 -3.64 12.09
N THR A 73 8.27 -3.45 11.60
CA THR A 73 7.41 -2.32 11.97
C THR A 73 6.44 -2.64 13.09
N GLY A 74 6.04 -3.89 13.25
CA GLY A 74 4.94 -4.31 14.15
C GLY A 74 3.55 -3.97 13.61
N ILE A 75 3.44 -3.53 12.35
CA ILE A 75 2.15 -3.20 11.72
C ILE A 75 1.36 -4.49 11.45
N MET A 76 0.07 -4.48 11.78
CA MET A 76 -0.82 -5.64 11.66
C MET A 76 -1.72 -5.61 10.41
N GLN A 77 -1.67 -4.55 9.62
CA GLN A 77 -2.50 -4.40 8.43
C GLN A 77 -1.66 -3.91 7.25
N VAL A 78 -1.84 -4.56 6.10
CA VAL A 78 -1.16 -4.20 4.87
C VAL A 78 -2.14 -4.07 3.71
N HIS A 79 -1.79 -3.23 2.74
CA HIS A 79 -2.53 -3.02 1.50
C HIS A 79 -1.62 -3.23 0.30
N SER A 80 -2.09 -4.03 -0.66
CA SER A 80 -1.42 -4.25 -1.93
C SER A 80 -2.44 -4.31 -3.07
N SER A 81 -2.08 -3.79 -4.23
CA SER A 81 -2.89 -3.97 -5.45
C SER A 81 -2.81 -5.41 -5.97
N CYS A 82 -1.76 -6.14 -5.65
CA CYS A 82 -1.42 -7.44 -6.26
C CYS A 82 -1.57 -7.41 -7.79
N GLY A 83 -1.26 -6.26 -8.40
CA GLY A 83 -1.55 -5.96 -9.80
C GLY A 83 -0.76 -6.81 -10.80
N ALA A 84 -1.44 -7.21 -11.87
CA ALA A 84 -0.83 -7.77 -13.07
C ALA A 84 -1.47 -7.15 -14.30
N TRP A 85 -0.67 -7.00 -15.36
CA TRP A 85 -1.17 -6.52 -16.63
C TRP A 85 -1.83 -7.63 -17.43
N LYS A 86 -2.93 -7.30 -18.09
CA LYS A 86 -3.61 -8.16 -19.08
C LYS A 86 -3.83 -7.38 -20.35
N CYS A 87 -3.77 -8.07 -21.48
CA CYS A 87 -4.11 -7.48 -22.77
C CYS A 87 -5.61 -7.19 -22.84
N ASP A 88 -5.95 -5.97 -23.27
CA ASP A 88 -7.34 -5.59 -23.57
C ASP A 88 -7.64 -5.96 -25.03
N VAL A 89 -8.30 -7.09 -25.20
CA VAL A 89 -8.69 -7.58 -26.53
C VAL A 89 -9.73 -6.66 -27.20
N THR A 90 -10.44 -5.84 -26.44
CA THR A 90 -11.46 -4.93 -27.00
C THR A 90 -10.84 -3.69 -27.63
N ALA A 91 -9.68 -3.26 -27.15
CA ALA A 91 -8.91 -2.13 -27.68
C ALA A 91 -7.85 -2.57 -28.70
N SER A 92 -7.49 -3.86 -28.75
CA SER A 92 -6.47 -4.39 -29.68
C SER A 92 -6.81 -4.10 -31.13
N GLY A 93 -5.85 -3.52 -31.85
CA GLY A 93 -6.01 -3.12 -33.26
C GLY A 93 -6.85 -1.86 -33.48
N LYS A 94 -7.19 -1.13 -32.43
CA LYS A 94 -7.82 0.18 -32.46
C LYS A 94 -6.78 1.29 -32.28
N GLU A 95 -7.13 2.52 -32.68
CA GLU A 95 -6.31 3.71 -32.40
C GLU A 95 -6.42 4.16 -30.92
N VAL A 96 -7.49 3.73 -30.23
CA VAL A 96 -7.74 4.06 -28.83
C VAL A 96 -6.96 3.12 -27.92
N ASP A 97 -6.22 3.68 -27.00
CA ASP A 97 -5.48 2.97 -25.95
C ASP A 97 -5.86 3.54 -24.58
N PHE A 98 -6.30 2.67 -23.67
CA PHE A 98 -6.67 3.03 -22.30
C PHE A 98 -5.57 2.68 -21.28
N SER A 99 -4.43 2.16 -21.74
CA SER A 99 -3.30 1.91 -20.85
C SER A 99 -2.71 3.24 -20.38
N TYR A 100 -2.25 3.27 -19.13
CA TYR A 100 -1.53 4.42 -18.56
C TYR A 100 0.00 4.21 -18.57
N ASP A 101 0.46 3.11 -19.17
CA ASP A 101 1.87 2.74 -19.28
C ASP A 101 2.16 2.41 -20.75
N GLU A 102 3.02 3.20 -21.39
CA GLU A 102 3.39 3.05 -22.79
C GLU A 102 4.00 1.66 -23.11
N ALA A 103 4.71 1.05 -22.14
CA ALA A 103 5.27 -0.30 -22.28
C ALA A 103 4.19 -1.39 -22.27
N MET A 104 2.98 -1.06 -21.81
CA MET A 104 1.84 -1.97 -21.68
C MET A 104 0.66 -1.53 -22.57
N LYS A 105 0.98 -1.04 -23.76
CA LYS A 105 -0.01 -0.59 -24.75
C LYS A 105 -1.12 -1.63 -24.96
N ASN A 106 -2.37 -1.17 -25.02
CA ASN A 106 -3.57 -2.01 -25.07
C ASN A 106 -3.70 -2.99 -23.89
N GLY A 107 -3.13 -2.63 -22.75
CA GLY A 107 -3.24 -3.40 -21.52
C GLY A 107 -4.05 -2.70 -20.44
N TYR A 108 -4.51 -3.47 -19.49
CA TYR A 108 -5.08 -2.96 -18.25
C TYR A 108 -4.55 -3.73 -17.06
N GLN A 109 -4.54 -3.08 -15.92
CA GLN A 109 -4.10 -3.71 -14.68
C GLN A 109 -5.29 -4.29 -13.91
N CYS A 110 -5.14 -5.53 -13.42
CA CYS A 110 -6.14 -6.16 -12.55
C CYS A 110 -5.43 -6.90 -11.42
N ALA A 111 -6.17 -7.22 -10.35
CA ALA A 111 -5.65 -8.04 -9.28
C ALA A 111 -5.36 -9.46 -9.78
N ASP A 112 -4.19 -9.99 -9.45
CA ASP A 112 -3.78 -11.35 -9.77
C ASP A 112 -4.00 -12.28 -8.59
N ALA A 113 -4.81 -13.32 -8.79
CA ALA A 113 -5.17 -14.26 -7.72
C ALA A 113 -3.95 -15.03 -7.15
N GLY A 114 -2.94 -15.31 -7.98
CA GLY A 114 -1.70 -15.95 -7.54
C GLY A 114 -0.89 -15.05 -6.61
N LYS A 115 -0.76 -13.76 -6.95
CA LYS A 115 -0.09 -12.77 -6.10
C LYS A 115 -0.85 -12.54 -4.79
N VAL A 116 -2.20 -12.47 -4.85
CA VAL A 116 -3.03 -12.35 -3.64
C VAL A 116 -2.81 -13.54 -2.71
N ARG A 117 -2.82 -14.76 -3.25
CA ARG A 117 -2.60 -15.98 -2.45
C ARG A 117 -1.23 -15.99 -1.80
N LYS A 118 -0.16 -15.72 -2.55
CA LYS A 118 1.21 -15.65 -2.01
C LYS A 118 1.35 -14.60 -0.92
N LEU A 119 0.79 -13.40 -1.14
CA LEU A 119 0.81 -12.35 -0.14
C LEU A 119 0.08 -12.78 1.14
N ALA A 120 -1.09 -13.42 1.00
CA ALA A 120 -1.88 -13.91 2.15
C ALA A 120 -1.13 -15.01 2.93
N GLU A 121 -0.45 -15.93 2.25
CA GLU A 121 0.39 -16.97 2.86
C GLU A 121 1.53 -16.35 3.69
N GLU A 122 2.23 -15.35 3.14
CA GLU A 122 3.31 -14.66 3.84
C GLU A 122 2.81 -13.88 5.08
N VAL A 123 1.66 -13.22 4.99
CA VAL A 123 1.05 -12.50 6.11
C VAL A 123 0.57 -13.47 7.21
N SER A 124 0.04 -14.64 6.84
CA SER A 124 -0.47 -15.63 7.81
C SER A 124 0.65 -16.37 8.54
N GLY A 125 1.88 -16.29 8.07
CA GLY A 125 3.04 -16.95 8.66
C GLY A 125 3.85 -16.07 9.63
N VAL A 126 3.34 -14.88 9.98
CA VAL A 126 4.00 -13.91 10.89
C VAL A 126 3.35 -13.93 12.27
#